data_d4407f087d1393c458ec5a944b39bbc2
#
_entry.id   d4407f087d1393c458ec5a944b39bbc2
#
_cell.length_a   1.000
_cell.length_b   1.000
_cell.length_c   1.000
_cell.angle_alpha   90.00
_cell.angle_beta   90.00
_cell.angle_gamma   90.00
#
_symmetry.space_group_name_H-M   'P 1'
#
loop_
_entity.id
_entity.type
_entity.pdbx_description
1 polymer ?
#
loop_
_entity_poly.entity_id
_entity_poly.type
_entity_poly.pdbx_seq_one_letter_code
_entity_poly.pdbx_strand_id
1 'polypeptide(L)' 'MTWLYVLGGLVSAGLLIYLVAALLKAEEL' A
#
# COMPACT_ATOMS: atom_id res chain seq x y z
N MET A 1 4.85 -22.85 -0.01
CA MET A 1 5.46 -22.43 -0.79
C MET A 1 5.13 -21.19 -1.46
N THR A 2 4.30 -20.34 -1.02
CA THR A 2 4.01 -19.09 -1.67
C THR A 2 4.53 -17.98 -0.80
N TRP A 3 5.73 -18.14 -0.31
CA TRP A 3 6.33 -17.09 0.49
C TRP A 3 6.45 -15.81 -0.33
N LEU A 4 6.82 -15.96 -1.59
CA LEU A 4 6.95 -14.80 -2.46
C LEU A 4 5.59 -14.15 -2.69
N TYR A 5 4.58 -14.96 -2.72
CA TYR A 5 3.23 -14.44 -2.92
C TYR A 5 2.81 -13.58 -1.73
N VAL A 6 3.12 -14.04 -0.54
CA VAL A 6 2.77 -13.30 0.66
C VAL A 6 3.52 -11.98 0.69
N LEU A 7 4.79 -12.02 0.33
CA LEU A 7 5.59 -10.82 0.31
C LEU A 7 5.03 -9.80 -0.67
N GLY A 8 4.66 -10.26 -1.85
CA GLY A 8 4.10 -9.37 -2.85
C GLY A 8 2.80 -8.76 -2.38
N GLY A 9 1.97 -9.55 -1.72
CA GLY A 9 0.72 -9.05 -1.22
C GLY A 9 0.91 -8.01 -0.15
N LEU A 10 1.87 -8.25 0.73
CA LEU A 10 2.14 -7.30 1.80
C LEU A 10 2.65 -5.98 1.24
N VAL A 11 3.56 -6.04 0.31
CA VAL A 11 4.11 -4.84 -0.28
C VAL A 11 3.03 -4.07 -1.04
N SER A 12 2.21 -4.81 -1.78
CA SER A 12 1.15 -4.17 -2.55
C SER A 12 0.16 -3.48 -1.64
N ALA A 13 -0.22 -4.15 -0.57
CA ALA A 13 -1.17 -3.57 0.37
C ALA A 13 -0.58 -2.32 1.01
N GLY A 14 0.69 -2.38 1.36
CA GLY A 14 1.34 -1.22 1.96
C GLY A 14 1.37 -0.04 1.01
N LEU A 15 1.67 -0.30 -0.25
CA LEU A 15 1.72 0.76 -1.22
C LEU A 15 0.33 1.35 -1.45
N LEU A 16 -0.67 0.50 -1.44
CA LEU A 16 -2.02 0.97 -1.64
C LEU A 16 -2.44 1.89 -0.50
N ILE A 17 -2.17 1.47 0.70
CA ILE A 17 -2.53 2.28 1.86
C ILE A 17 -1.77 3.59 1.83
N TYR A 18 -0.51 3.53 1.44
CA TYR A 18 0.28 4.74 1.38
C TYR A 18 -0.30 5.72 0.36
N LEU A 19 -0.73 5.21 -0.77
CA LEU A 19 -1.30 6.07 -1.81
C LEU A 19 -2.61 6.70 -1.34
N VAL A 20 -3.43 5.92 -0.68
CA VAL A 20 -4.70 6.44 -0.20
C VAL A 20 -4.45 7.53 0.84
N ALA A 21 -3.51 7.29 1.73
CA ALA A 21 -3.21 8.27 2.75
C ALA A 21 -2.67 9.54 2.11
N ALA A 22 -1.84 9.40 1.10
CA ALA A 22 -1.30 10.56 0.43
C ALA A 22 -2.40 11.36 -0.26
N LEU A 23 -3.37 10.65 -0.80
CA LEU A 23 -4.46 11.30 -1.46
C LEU A 23 -5.25 12.14 -0.48
N LEU A 24 -5.52 11.55 0.67
CA LEU A 24 -6.29 12.25 1.69
C LEU A 24 -5.52 13.46 2.19
N LYS A 25 -4.21 13.32 2.35
CA LYS A 25 -3.43 14.42 2.82
C LYS A 25 -3.28 15.50 1.76
N ALA A 26 -3.22 15.11 0.53
CA ALA A 26 -3.08 16.08 -0.54
C ALA A 26 -4.28 17.00 -0.58
N GLU A 27 -5.42 16.43 -0.24
CA GLU A 27 -6.60 17.24 -0.25
C GLU A 27 -6.66 18.19 0.90
N GLU A 28 -5.97 17.87 1.96
CA GLU A 28 -6.05 18.67 3.10
C GLU A 28 -5.17 19.85 3.06
N LEU A 29 -4.57 20.27 2.26
CA LEU A 29 -3.76 21.43 2.22
C LEU A 29 -3.92 22.38 3.32
#